data_30470e1162f4cc803e766bd3aba73d02
#
_entry.id   30470e1162f4cc803e766bd3aba73d02
#
_cell.length_a   1.000
_cell.length_b   1.000
_cell.length_c   1.000
_cell.angle_alpha   90.00
_cell.angle_beta   90.00
_cell.angle_gamma   90.00
#
_symmetry.space_group_name_H-M   'P 1'
#
loop_
_entity.id
_entity.type
_entity.pdbx_description
1 polymer ?
#
loop_
_entity_poly.entity_id
_entity_poly.type
_entity_poly.pdbx_seq_one_letter_code
_entity_poly.pdbx_strand_id
1 'polypeptide(L)'
;TFSGPCAYHDRADEMTETTLLQTIDSPADLRKLPVEKLSDVAREIRSYIIECVSHTGGHLSSSLGSVELALALHYVFNTPDDRLVWDVGHQAYAHKILTGRREGLKRVRQYKGLSGFPRRDESEYDAFGTAHSSTSISAALGMAVASHLEGHDKRWHIAVIGDGALTGGMASEALNHAGDYKEGVRLLIILNDNNCSISPPVGALCGHLGKLVSTSPFWKMRNLGKSILKNTPTLHELAKRVEKQTVNFLSPPSSIFSTYDLNYFGPIDGHDVVGLVRMLTKLRDLEGPMGPIVLHVRTVKGKGYEPAEKDPTTYH
;
A
#
# COMPACT_ATOMS: atom_id res chain seq x y z
N THR A 1 31.72 -16.08 0.85
CA THR A 1 31.85 -16.63 2.22
C THR A 1 31.74 -15.47 3.21
N PHE A 2 30.51 -15.18 3.64
CA PHE A 2 30.25 -14.22 4.71
C PHE A 2 30.14 -15.01 6.02
N SER A 3 31.20 -15.04 6.82
CA SER A 3 31.20 -15.50 8.20
C SER A 3 31.47 -14.30 9.10
N GLY A 4 30.39 -13.59 9.47
CA GLY A 4 30.39 -12.67 10.60
C GLY A 4 29.29 -13.09 11.57
N PRO A 5 29.51 -13.14 12.90
CA PRO A 5 28.50 -13.57 13.84
C PRO A 5 27.37 -12.55 13.87
N CYS A 6 26.16 -13.02 13.53
CA CYS A 6 24.91 -12.29 13.71
C CYS A 6 24.63 -12.23 15.22
N ALA A 7 24.89 -11.07 15.84
CA ALA A 7 24.57 -10.82 17.26
C ALA A 7 23.05 -10.67 17.46
N TYR A 8 22.31 -11.73 17.25
CA TYR A 8 20.85 -11.84 17.49
C TYR A 8 20.50 -13.16 18.20
N HIS A 9 21.44 -13.69 18.99
CA HIS A 9 21.17 -14.79 19.90
C HIS A 9 21.40 -14.29 21.33
N ASP A 10 20.32 -13.92 21.98
CA ASP A 10 20.03 -14.13 23.40
C ASP A 10 18.78 -13.31 23.80
N ARG A 11 17.62 -13.81 23.43
CA ARG A 11 16.33 -13.58 24.12
C ARG A 11 15.40 -14.74 23.86
N ALA A 12 15.85 -15.91 24.23
CA ALA A 12 15.06 -17.15 24.09
C ALA A 12 14.33 -17.54 25.38
N ASP A 13 14.21 -16.63 26.33
CA ASP A 13 13.43 -16.88 27.55
C ASP A 13 12.73 -15.60 27.98
N GLU A 14 11.54 -15.33 27.40
CA GLU A 14 10.46 -14.61 28.07
C GLU A 14 9.24 -14.53 27.14
N MET A 15 8.12 -15.08 27.67
CA MET A 15 6.75 -14.75 27.30
C MET A 15 6.06 -15.63 26.24
N THR A 16 5.27 -16.53 26.76
CA THR A 16 4.06 -17.08 26.14
C THR A 16 2.91 -16.03 26.06
N GLU A 17 3.20 -14.78 25.72
CA GLU A 17 2.15 -13.86 25.31
C GLU A 17 1.83 -14.10 23.84
N THR A 18 0.61 -14.53 23.57
CA THR A 18 0.09 -14.64 22.21
C THR A 18 0.19 -13.28 21.54
N THR A 19 0.99 -13.15 20.50
CA THR A 19 1.13 -11.89 19.76
C THR A 19 -0.17 -11.55 19.04
N LEU A 20 -0.43 -10.25 18.78
CA LEU A 20 -1.63 -9.84 18.05
C LEU A 20 -1.71 -10.52 16.67
N LEU A 21 -0.58 -10.66 16.00
CA LEU A 21 -0.51 -11.31 14.69
C LEU A 21 -0.97 -12.77 14.72
N GLN A 22 -0.77 -13.48 15.83
CA GLN A 22 -1.23 -14.86 15.99
C GLN A 22 -2.76 -14.98 16.05
N THR A 23 -3.46 -13.91 16.37
CA THR A 23 -4.94 -13.86 16.42
C THR A 23 -5.57 -13.49 15.07
N ILE A 24 -4.76 -13.24 14.05
CA ILE A 24 -5.22 -12.77 12.74
C ILE A 24 -4.96 -13.86 11.71
N ASP A 25 -6.00 -14.62 11.35
CA ASP A 25 -5.95 -15.62 10.29
C ASP A 25 -6.66 -15.16 9.02
N SER A 26 -7.43 -14.06 9.12
CA SER A 26 -8.16 -13.49 7.98
C SER A 26 -8.30 -11.98 8.11
N PRO A 27 -8.62 -11.26 7.02
CA PRO A 27 -8.99 -9.84 7.08
C PRO A 27 -10.19 -9.57 8.00
N ALA A 28 -11.07 -10.55 8.19
CA ALA A 28 -12.21 -10.41 9.11
C ALA A 28 -11.74 -10.34 10.58
N ASP A 29 -10.68 -11.05 10.94
CA ASP A 29 -10.09 -10.96 12.28
C ASP A 29 -9.36 -9.64 12.49
N LEU A 30 -8.62 -9.20 11.47
CA LEU A 30 -7.95 -7.88 11.48
C LEU A 30 -8.96 -6.75 11.76
N ARG A 31 -10.14 -6.78 11.14
CA ARG A 31 -11.20 -5.76 11.30
C ARG A 31 -11.84 -5.74 12.69
N LYS A 32 -11.64 -6.77 13.52
CA LYS A 32 -12.10 -6.78 14.93
C LYS A 32 -11.20 -5.97 15.86
N LEU A 33 -9.97 -5.68 15.43
CA LEU A 33 -9.03 -4.93 16.26
C LEU A 33 -9.34 -3.42 16.23
N PRO A 34 -9.12 -2.70 17.34
CA PRO A 34 -9.10 -1.24 17.33
C PRO A 34 -8.03 -0.71 16.38
N VAL A 35 -8.32 0.37 15.66
CA VAL A 35 -7.40 0.94 14.65
C VAL A 35 -6.05 1.34 15.24
N GLU A 36 -6.02 1.73 16.52
CA GLU A 36 -4.81 2.09 17.26
C GLU A 36 -3.83 0.91 17.41
N LYS A 37 -4.34 -0.33 17.39
CA LYS A 37 -3.53 -1.55 17.49
C LYS A 37 -2.85 -1.94 16.17
N LEU A 38 -3.26 -1.38 15.05
CA LEU A 38 -2.68 -1.73 13.75
C LEU A 38 -1.18 -1.38 13.66
N SER A 39 -0.70 -0.38 14.38
CA SER A 39 0.73 -0.07 14.44
C SER A 39 1.54 -1.16 15.15
N ASP A 40 0.95 -1.82 16.16
CA ASP A 40 1.57 -2.95 16.84
C ASP A 40 1.62 -4.16 15.89
N VAL A 41 0.51 -4.46 15.22
CA VAL A 41 0.43 -5.53 14.19
C VAL A 41 1.44 -5.28 13.07
N ALA A 42 1.62 -4.03 12.62
CA ALA A 42 2.61 -3.70 11.59
C ALA A 42 4.05 -4.05 12.03
N ARG A 43 4.40 -3.80 13.29
CA ARG A 43 5.71 -4.19 13.84
C ARG A 43 5.91 -5.70 13.87
N GLU A 44 4.89 -6.44 14.31
CA GLU A 44 4.92 -7.91 14.36
C GLU A 44 5.04 -8.52 12.96
N ILE A 45 4.28 -8.02 11.98
CA ILE A 45 4.38 -8.45 10.56
C ILE A 45 5.79 -8.22 10.02
N ARG A 46 6.41 -7.06 10.31
CA ARG A 46 7.79 -6.78 9.85
C ARG A 46 8.78 -7.76 10.44
N SER A 47 8.74 -7.99 11.75
CA SER A 47 9.61 -8.95 12.42
C SER A 47 9.46 -10.35 11.81
N TYR A 48 8.21 -10.76 11.55
CA TYR A 48 7.92 -12.05 10.94
C TYR A 48 8.43 -12.17 9.50
N ILE A 49 8.28 -11.11 8.67
CA ILE A 49 8.81 -11.09 7.31
C ILE A 49 10.33 -11.18 7.32
N ILE A 50 11.01 -10.41 8.19
CA ILE A 50 12.47 -10.44 8.32
C ILE A 50 12.93 -11.85 8.69
N GLU A 51 12.31 -12.47 9.69
CA GLU A 51 12.62 -13.83 10.11
C GLU A 51 12.46 -14.82 8.95
N CYS A 52 11.31 -14.87 8.29
CA CYS A 52 11.05 -15.81 7.21
C CYS A 52 12.04 -15.60 6.04
N VAL A 53 12.22 -14.37 5.58
CA VAL A 53 13.05 -14.05 4.41
C VAL A 53 14.53 -14.28 4.70
N SER A 54 14.99 -14.12 5.95
CA SER A 54 16.38 -14.45 6.33
C SER A 54 16.75 -15.91 6.06
N HIS A 55 15.77 -16.83 6.09
CA HIS A 55 15.98 -18.25 5.84
C HIS A 55 15.67 -18.65 4.40
N THR A 56 14.69 -18.05 3.76
CA THR A 56 14.21 -18.47 2.43
C THR A 56 14.74 -17.65 1.29
N GLY A 57 15.24 -16.43 1.57
CA GLY A 57 15.40 -15.38 0.58
C GLY A 57 14.03 -14.82 0.12
N GLY A 58 14.04 -13.71 -0.59
CA GLY A 58 12.81 -13.13 -1.12
C GLY A 58 12.86 -11.61 -1.21
N HIS A 59 11.70 -11.01 -1.50
CA HIS A 59 11.56 -9.56 -1.71
C HIS A 59 11.40 -8.85 -0.36
N LEU A 60 12.51 -8.54 0.31
CA LEU A 60 12.49 -7.99 1.67
C LEU A 60 12.07 -6.52 1.70
N SER A 61 12.87 -5.62 1.11
CA SER A 61 12.68 -4.18 1.24
C SER A 61 11.33 -3.68 0.73
N SER A 62 10.87 -4.23 -0.40
CA SER A 62 9.56 -3.87 -0.97
C SER A 62 8.42 -4.32 -0.08
N SER A 63 8.49 -5.52 0.49
CA SER A 63 7.46 -6.04 1.40
C SER A 63 7.43 -5.28 2.73
N LEU A 64 8.59 -4.92 3.29
CA LEU A 64 8.65 -4.10 4.52
C LEU A 64 8.06 -2.69 4.32
N GLY A 65 8.26 -2.12 3.13
CA GLY A 65 7.74 -0.79 2.78
C GLY A 65 6.21 -0.72 2.61
N SER A 66 5.54 -1.85 2.40
CA SER A 66 4.10 -1.90 2.11
C SER A 66 3.23 -2.46 3.24
N VAL A 67 3.79 -2.70 4.42
CA VAL A 67 3.07 -3.37 5.54
C VAL A 67 1.84 -2.57 5.97
N GLU A 68 1.97 -1.28 6.28
CA GLU A 68 0.85 -0.45 6.70
C GLU A 68 -0.19 -0.29 5.60
N LEU A 69 0.25 -0.23 4.35
CA LEU A 69 -0.66 -0.17 3.20
C LEU A 69 -1.50 -1.45 3.09
N ALA A 70 -0.88 -2.62 3.22
CA ALA A 70 -1.59 -3.90 3.20
C ALA A 70 -2.59 -4.00 4.37
N LEU A 71 -2.18 -3.61 5.58
CA LEU A 71 -3.06 -3.55 6.76
C LEU A 71 -4.26 -2.64 6.51
N ALA A 72 -4.04 -1.42 6.06
CA ALA A 72 -5.10 -0.44 5.84
C ALA A 72 -6.08 -0.90 4.76
N LEU A 73 -5.61 -1.50 3.67
CA LEU A 73 -6.44 -2.02 2.59
C LEU A 73 -7.33 -3.16 3.09
N HIS A 74 -6.78 -4.16 3.79
CA HIS A 74 -7.58 -5.27 4.34
C HIS A 74 -8.48 -4.88 5.51
N TYR A 75 -8.13 -3.81 6.23
CA TYR A 75 -8.96 -3.27 7.30
C TYR A 75 -10.19 -2.53 6.76
N VAL A 76 -10.03 -1.77 5.68
CA VAL A 76 -11.09 -0.91 5.14
C VAL A 76 -11.96 -1.62 4.12
N PHE A 77 -11.38 -2.38 3.20
CA PHE A 77 -12.11 -3.04 2.12
C PHE A 77 -12.50 -4.46 2.48
N ASN A 78 -13.65 -4.90 1.98
CA ASN A 78 -14.19 -6.23 2.26
C ASN A 78 -13.62 -7.28 1.30
N THR A 79 -12.29 -7.51 1.37
CA THR A 79 -11.66 -8.58 0.59
C THR A 79 -12.09 -9.96 1.10
N PRO A 80 -12.29 -10.98 0.23
CA PRO A 80 -11.97 -10.99 -1.19
C PRO A 80 -13.10 -10.48 -2.12
N ASP A 81 -14.27 -10.06 -1.61
CA ASP A 81 -15.33 -9.49 -2.46
C ASP A 81 -14.83 -8.23 -3.18
N ASP A 82 -14.30 -7.26 -2.44
CA ASP A 82 -13.50 -6.19 -3.02
C ASP A 82 -12.19 -6.77 -3.58
N ARG A 83 -11.85 -6.45 -4.82
CA ARG A 83 -10.75 -7.04 -5.57
C ARG A 83 -9.47 -6.24 -5.40
N LEU A 84 -8.43 -6.87 -4.88
CA LEU A 84 -7.10 -6.26 -4.68
C LEU A 84 -6.08 -6.87 -5.63
N VAL A 85 -5.47 -6.03 -6.46
CA VAL A 85 -4.45 -6.41 -7.46
C VAL A 85 -3.14 -5.72 -7.14
N TRP A 86 -2.09 -6.49 -6.84
CA TRP A 86 -0.75 -5.99 -6.59
C TRP A 86 0.05 -5.98 -7.89
N ASP A 87 0.54 -4.81 -8.32
CA ASP A 87 1.43 -4.72 -9.48
C ASP A 87 2.77 -5.40 -9.20
N VAL A 88 3.27 -6.21 -10.11
CA VAL A 88 4.38 -7.14 -9.89
C VAL A 88 4.07 -8.15 -8.78
N GLY A 89 3.69 -7.67 -7.59
CA GLY A 89 3.34 -8.49 -6.43
C GLY A 89 4.52 -8.85 -5.52
N HIS A 90 5.70 -8.28 -5.76
CA HIS A 90 6.90 -8.47 -4.93
C HIS A 90 6.80 -7.82 -3.55
N GLN A 91 5.83 -6.95 -3.34
CA GLN A 91 5.52 -6.27 -2.08
C GLN A 91 4.36 -6.92 -1.30
N ALA A 92 3.92 -8.14 -1.68
CA ALA A 92 2.67 -8.72 -1.19
C ALA A 92 2.83 -9.69 0.01
N TYR A 93 3.97 -9.73 0.71
CA TYR A 93 4.12 -10.68 1.82
C TYR A 93 3.19 -10.38 2.99
N ALA A 94 3.01 -9.09 3.35
CA ALA A 94 2.02 -8.71 4.36
C ALA A 94 0.59 -9.11 3.95
N HIS A 95 0.23 -8.96 2.67
CA HIS A 95 -1.05 -9.44 2.14
C HIS A 95 -1.20 -10.96 2.33
N LYS A 96 -0.18 -11.76 2.03
CA LYS A 96 -0.22 -13.21 2.25
C LYS A 96 -0.38 -13.57 3.73
N ILE A 97 0.32 -12.89 4.63
CA ILE A 97 0.20 -13.08 6.08
C ILE A 97 -1.24 -12.83 6.54
N LEU A 98 -1.82 -11.68 6.14
CA LEU A 98 -3.15 -11.24 6.56
C LEU A 98 -4.30 -12.07 5.96
N THR A 99 -4.01 -12.91 4.98
CA THR A 99 -4.97 -13.76 4.26
C THR A 99 -4.76 -15.25 4.52
N GLY A 100 -4.35 -15.60 5.74
CA GLY A 100 -4.29 -16.99 6.22
C GLY A 100 -3.05 -17.77 5.81
N ARG A 101 -2.06 -17.14 5.16
CA ARG A 101 -0.85 -17.82 4.65
C ARG A 101 0.40 -17.54 5.48
N ARG A 102 0.23 -17.10 6.75
CA ARG A 102 1.34 -16.77 7.66
C ARG A 102 2.35 -17.93 7.77
N GLU A 103 1.89 -19.11 8.13
CA GLU A 103 2.78 -20.27 8.28
C GLU A 103 3.44 -20.69 6.97
N GLY A 104 2.73 -20.54 5.85
CA GLY A 104 3.25 -20.83 4.53
C GLY A 104 4.42 -19.92 4.13
N LEU A 105 4.50 -18.71 4.69
CA LEU A 105 5.58 -17.77 4.39
C LEU A 105 6.96 -18.28 4.80
N LYS A 106 7.04 -19.16 5.80
CA LYS A 106 8.28 -19.87 6.20
C LYS A 106 8.91 -20.71 5.08
N ARG A 107 8.15 -20.95 4.01
CA ARG A 107 8.58 -21.70 2.83
C ARG A 107 8.36 -20.92 1.53
N VAL A 108 8.28 -19.59 1.62
CA VAL A 108 8.11 -18.74 0.42
C VAL A 108 9.26 -18.97 -0.57
N ARG A 109 8.95 -19.07 -1.86
CA ARG A 109 9.90 -19.34 -2.96
C ARG A 109 10.63 -20.69 -2.89
N GLN A 110 10.30 -21.55 -1.94
CA GLN A 110 10.83 -22.91 -1.86
C GLN A 110 9.97 -23.87 -2.71
N TYR A 111 10.56 -25.01 -3.08
CA TYR A 111 9.81 -26.05 -3.81
C TYR A 111 8.59 -26.49 -3.00
N LYS A 112 7.41 -26.49 -3.63
CA LYS A 112 6.10 -26.73 -2.98
C LYS A 112 5.79 -25.78 -1.82
N GLY A 113 6.46 -24.64 -1.73
CA GLY A 113 6.13 -23.55 -0.80
C GLY A 113 5.29 -22.48 -1.48
N LEU A 114 5.04 -21.37 -0.78
CA LEU A 114 4.32 -20.24 -1.34
C LEU A 114 5.10 -19.57 -2.47
N SER A 115 4.39 -19.12 -3.48
CA SER A 115 4.93 -18.23 -4.52
C SER A 115 5.43 -16.91 -3.91
N GLY A 116 6.48 -16.34 -4.49
CA GLY A 116 6.93 -14.99 -4.15
C GLY A 116 5.98 -13.88 -4.64
N PHE A 117 4.95 -14.23 -5.40
CA PHE A 117 3.97 -13.33 -5.99
C PHE A 117 2.56 -13.84 -5.72
N PRO A 118 1.50 -12.99 -5.78
CA PRO A 118 0.12 -13.43 -5.75
C PRO A 118 -0.21 -14.42 -6.86
N ARG A 119 -0.94 -15.48 -6.49
CA ARG A 119 -1.39 -16.54 -7.41
C ARG A 119 -2.82 -16.95 -7.10
N ARG A 120 -3.68 -16.98 -8.11
CA ARG A 120 -5.10 -17.31 -7.97
C ARG A 120 -5.37 -18.72 -7.46
N ASP A 121 -4.46 -19.65 -7.69
CA ASP A 121 -4.53 -21.03 -7.20
C ASP A 121 -4.00 -21.21 -5.77
N GLU A 122 -3.40 -20.18 -5.17
CA GLU A 122 -3.00 -20.19 -3.77
C GLU A 122 -4.08 -19.67 -2.82
N SER A 123 -4.89 -18.70 -3.25
CA SER A 123 -5.84 -18.01 -2.37
C SER A 123 -6.91 -17.27 -3.16
N GLU A 124 -8.14 -17.28 -2.64
CA GLU A 124 -9.25 -16.47 -3.14
C GLU A 124 -9.00 -14.96 -3.02
N TYR A 125 -8.10 -14.55 -2.14
CA TYR A 125 -7.69 -13.16 -1.96
C TYR A 125 -6.74 -12.67 -3.05
N ASP A 126 -6.13 -13.56 -3.82
CA ASP A 126 -5.28 -13.24 -4.96
C ASP A 126 -6.15 -13.08 -6.22
N ALA A 127 -6.83 -11.93 -6.35
CA ALA A 127 -7.78 -11.66 -7.44
C ALA A 127 -7.16 -11.81 -8.84
N PHE A 128 -5.85 -11.58 -8.97
CA PHE A 128 -5.10 -11.67 -10.22
C PHE A 128 -3.72 -12.29 -10.00
N GLY A 129 -3.29 -13.17 -10.89
CA GLY A 129 -1.93 -13.72 -10.88
C GLY A 129 -0.95 -12.69 -11.42
N THR A 130 0.08 -12.37 -10.63
CA THR A 130 1.04 -11.32 -10.94
C THR A 130 2.47 -11.87 -11.03
N ALA A 131 3.40 -11.07 -11.46
CA ALA A 131 4.85 -11.17 -11.51
C ALA A 131 5.41 -10.18 -12.55
N HIS A 132 4.57 -9.67 -13.47
CA HIS A 132 4.94 -8.69 -14.47
C HIS A 132 4.50 -7.29 -14.04
N SER A 133 5.34 -6.27 -14.28
CA SER A 133 5.03 -4.88 -13.96
C SER A 133 3.99 -4.27 -14.90
N SER A 134 3.33 -3.20 -14.43
CA SER A 134 2.46 -2.32 -15.20
C SER A 134 1.11 -2.94 -15.63
N THR A 135 0.72 -4.08 -15.03
CA THR A 135 -0.49 -4.83 -15.42
C THR A 135 -1.70 -4.56 -14.52
N SER A 136 -1.47 -4.08 -13.30
CA SER A 136 -2.50 -4.04 -12.24
C SER A 136 -3.68 -3.13 -12.57
N ILE A 137 -3.43 -1.96 -13.17
CA ILE A 137 -4.47 -0.96 -13.47
C ILE A 137 -5.44 -1.52 -14.50
N SER A 138 -4.95 -2.08 -15.62
CA SER A 138 -5.80 -2.70 -16.64
C SER A 138 -6.59 -3.89 -16.09
N ALA A 139 -5.94 -4.74 -15.27
CA ALA A 139 -6.60 -5.89 -14.68
C ALA A 139 -7.73 -5.45 -13.72
N ALA A 140 -7.47 -4.50 -12.83
CA ALA A 140 -8.48 -3.98 -11.90
C ALA A 140 -9.61 -3.24 -12.63
N LEU A 141 -9.29 -2.46 -13.68
CA LEU A 141 -10.29 -1.79 -14.52
C LEU A 141 -11.21 -2.81 -15.21
N GLY A 142 -10.66 -3.84 -15.83
CA GLY A 142 -11.45 -4.89 -16.47
C GLY A 142 -12.40 -5.59 -15.51
N MET A 143 -11.92 -5.89 -14.27
CA MET A 143 -12.78 -6.45 -13.22
C MET A 143 -13.85 -5.45 -12.76
N ALA A 144 -13.54 -4.14 -12.68
CA ALA A 144 -14.49 -3.11 -12.29
C ALA A 144 -15.61 -2.97 -13.32
N VAL A 145 -15.25 -2.98 -14.61
CA VAL A 145 -16.22 -2.94 -15.71
C VAL A 145 -17.10 -4.20 -15.70
N ALA A 146 -16.53 -5.39 -15.53
CA ALA A 146 -17.30 -6.63 -15.42
C ALA A 146 -18.28 -6.58 -14.23
N SER A 147 -17.82 -6.13 -13.06
CA SER A 147 -18.68 -5.99 -11.88
C SER A 147 -19.83 -5.00 -12.11
N HIS A 148 -19.58 -3.90 -12.80
CA HIS A 148 -20.64 -2.94 -13.18
C HIS A 148 -21.67 -3.58 -14.11
N LEU A 149 -21.22 -4.29 -15.14
CA LEU A 149 -22.10 -4.99 -16.08
C LEU A 149 -22.95 -6.10 -15.40
N GLU A 150 -22.41 -6.69 -14.35
CA GLU A 150 -23.09 -7.72 -13.53
C GLU A 150 -23.98 -7.12 -12.43
N GLY A 151 -24.04 -5.80 -12.27
CA GLY A 151 -24.82 -5.11 -11.25
C GLY A 151 -24.19 -5.09 -9.84
N HIS A 152 -22.89 -5.34 -9.75
CA HIS A 152 -22.12 -5.27 -8.50
C HIS A 152 -21.49 -3.88 -8.29
N ASP A 153 -22.27 -2.82 -8.42
CA ASP A 153 -21.82 -1.42 -8.43
C ASP A 153 -21.14 -0.94 -7.12
N LYS A 154 -21.31 -1.70 -6.03
CA LYS A 154 -20.68 -1.36 -4.74
C LYS A 154 -19.32 -1.99 -4.53
N ARG A 155 -18.91 -2.94 -5.37
CA ARG A 155 -17.63 -3.65 -5.26
C ARG A 155 -16.48 -2.76 -5.68
N TRP A 156 -15.49 -2.65 -4.82
CA TRP A 156 -14.26 -1.93 -5.13
C TRP A 156 -13.23 -2.80 -5.83
N HIS A 157 -12.51 -2.19 -6.75
CA HIS A 157 -11.38 -2.80 -7.45
C HIS A 157 -10.16 -1.92 -7.22
N ILE A 158 -9.14 -2.47 -6.56
CA ILE A 158 -7.99 -1.74 -6.08
C ILE A 158 -6.74 -2.24 -6.80
N ALA A 159 -6.05 -1.35 -7.51
CA ALA A 159 -4.74 -1.61 -8.10
C ALA A 159 -3.67 -0.93 -7.24
N VAL A 160 -2.70 -1.69 -6.75
CA VAL A 160 -1.53 -1.13 -6.05
C VAL A 160 -0.34 -1.19 -6.99
N ILE A 161 0.12 -0.03 -7.46
CA ILE A 161 1.23 0.10 -8.42
C ILE A 161 2.36 0.93 -7.83
N GLY A 162 3.60 0.48 -8.03
CA GLY A 162 4.79 1.24 -7.65
C GLY A 162 5.11 2.35 -8.67
N ASP A 163 5.81 3.39 -8.22
CA ASP A 163 6.28 4.50 -9.05
C ASP A 163 7.12 4.02 -10.24
N GLY A 164 7.98 3.02 -10.04
CA GLY A 164 8.76 2.40 -11.13
C GLY A 164 7.88 1.69 -12.17
N ALA A 165 6.88 0.91 -11.73
CA ALA A 165 5.97 0.20 -12.62
C ALA A 165 5.02 1.17 -13.37
N LEU A 166 4.70 2.33 -12.80
CA LEU A 166 3.89 3.35 -13.43
C LEU A 166 4.57 3.96 -14.69
N THR A 167 5.90 3.85 -14.81
CA THR A 167 6.65 4.32 -15.99
C THR A 167 6.44 3.45 -17.24
N GLY A 168 5.88 2.26 -17.10
CA GLY A 168 5.64 1.35 -18.22
C GLY A 168 4.51 1.82 -19.13
N GLY A 169 4.63 1.55 -20.44
CA GLY A 169 3.63 1.94 -21.46
C GLY A 169 2.24 1.42 -21.15
N MET A 170 2.13 0.14 -20.74
CA MET A 170 0.83 -0.46 -20.37
C MET A 170 0.14 0.28 -19.21
N ALA A 171 0.88 0.80 -18.23
CA ALA A 171 0.30 1.60 -17.15
C ALA A 171 -0.26 2.93 -17.68
N SER A 172 0.45 3.60 -18.60
CA SER A 172 -0.02 4.82 -19.25
C SER A 172 -1.28 4.60 -20.08
N GLU A 173 -1.33 3.50 -20.86
CA GLU A 173 -2.51 3.09 -21.61
C GLU A 173 -3.69 2.79 -20.69
N ALA A 174 -3.43 2.11 -19.58
CA ALA A 174 -4.45 1.79 -18.59
C ALA A 174 -5.01 3.05 -17.90
N LEU A 175 -4.18 4.04 -17.57
CA LEU A 175 -4.63 5.33 -17.03
C LEU A 175 -5.49 6.08 -18.03
N ASN A 176 -5.07 6.12 -19.31
CA ASN A 176 -5.84 6.72 -20.39
C ASN A 176 -7.21 6.04 -20.55
N HIS A 177 -7.24 4.70 -20.57
CA HIS A 177 -8.49 3.93 -20.65
C HIS A 177 -9.38 4.14 -19.41
N ALA A 178 -8.78 4.15 -18.21
CA ALA A 178 -9.52 4.37 -16.97
C ALA A 178 -10.20 5.75 -16.94
N GLY A 179 -9.55 6.78 -17.49
CA GLY A 179 -10.08 8.14 -17.55
C GLY A 179 -11.32 8.30 -18.42
N ASP A 180 -11.62 7.35 -19.30
CA ASP A 180 -12.84 7.35 -20.12
C ASP A 180 -14.09 6.98 -19.28
N TYR A 181 -13.91 6.28 -18.16
CA TYR A 181 -15.00 5.89 -17.26
C TYR A 181 -15.29 7.00 -16.26
N LYS A 182 -16.34 7.76 -16.47
CA LYS A 182 -16.79 8.84 -15.57
C LYS A 182 -17.70 8.32 -14.45
N GLU A 183 -18.42 7.25 -14.71
CA GLU A 183 -19.43 6.67 -13.82
C GLU A 183 -19.43 5.15 -13.92
N GLY A 184 -20.05 4.49 -12.94
CA GLY A 184 -20.34 3.04 -12.98
C GLY A 184 -19.20 2.14 -12.56
N VAL A 185 -17.94 2.62 -12.44
CA VAL A 185 -16.81 1.79 -12.02
C VAL A 185 -16.21 2.29 -10.71
N ARG A 186 -16.05 1.38 -9.75
CA ARG A 186 -15.34 1.68 -8.50
C ARG A 186 -13.89 1.17 -8.61
N LEU A 187 -13.04 2.01 -9.18
CA LEU A 187 -11.61 1.76 -9.34
C LEU A 187 -10.79 2.70 -8.48
N LEU A 188 -9.97 2.14 -7.58
CA LEU A 188 -8.99 2.85 -6.77
C LEU A 188 -7.58 2.43 -7.19
N ILE A 189 -6.78 3.37 -7.67
CA ILE A 189 -5.38 3.18 -8.03
C ILE A 189 -4.53 3.74 -6.88
N ILE A 190 -3.82 2.88 -6.17
CA ILE A 190 -2.86 3.27 -5.15
C ILE A 190 -1.49 3.40 -5.81
N LEU A 191 -1.01 4.62 -5.94
CA LEU A 191 0.38 4.87 -6.33
C LEU A 191 1.27 4.78 -5.09
N ASN A 192 1.98 3.68 -4.96
CA ASN A 192 2.96 3.45 -3.91
C ASN A 192 4.31 4.03 -4.32
N ASP A 193 4.55 5.29 -3.98
CA ASP A 193 5.75 6.05 -4.32
C ASP A 193 6.79 5.91 -3.19
N ASN A 194 7.85 5.18 -3.45
CA ASN A 194 9.00 5.10 -2.55
C ASN A 194 10.25 5.79 -3.13
N ASN A 195 10.08 6.55 -4.22
CA ASN A 195 11.14 7.28 -4.93
C ASN A 195 12.32 6.39 -5.31
N CYS A 196 12.06 5.11 -5.57
CA CYS A 196 13.08 4.11 -5.84
C CYS A 196 12.53 2.96 -6.68
N SER A 197 13.09 2.78 -7.86
CA SER A 197 12.98 1.53 -8.61
C SER A 197 14.03 0.53 -8.07
N ILE A 198 14.53 -0.40 -8.85
CA ILE A 198 15.73 -1.20 -8.49
C ILE A 198 16.96 -0.28 -8.44
N SER A 199 17.00 0.74 -9.29
CA SER A 199 17.98 1.83 -9.34
C SER A 199 17.28 3.19 -9.12
N PRO A 200 18.02 4.29 -8.90
CA PRO A 200 17.44 5.63 -8.86
C PRO A 200 16.53 5.87 -10.07
N PRO A 201 15.32 6.42 -9.86
CA PRO A 201 14.34 6.59 -10.93
C PRO A 201 14.84 7.58 -11.98
N VAL A 202 14.57 7.27 -13.26
CA VAL A 202 14.92 8.11 -14.40
C VAL A 202 13.66 8.47 -15.20
N GLY A 203 13.74 9.58 -15.93
CA GLY A 203 12.67 10.03 -16.83
C GLY A 203 11.79 11.16 -16.27
N ALA A 204 11.04 11.79 -17.17
CA ALA A 204 10.25 12.98 -16.87
C ALA A 204 9.13 12.71 -15.86
N LEU A 205 8.51 11.51 -15.88
CA LEU A 205 7.44 11.13 -14.96
C LEU A 205 7.92 11.14 -13.50
N CYS A 206 9.09 10.57 -13.24
CA CYS A 206 9.67 10.55 -11.89
C CYS A 206 9.96 11.98 -11.38
N GLY A 207 10.51 12.83 -12.25
CA GLY A 207 10.71 14.24 -11.93
C GLY A 207 9.39 14.99 -11.66
N HIS A 208 8.32 14.61 -12.36
CA HIS A 208 6.98 15.18 -12.16
C HIS A 208 6.38 14.75 -10.82
N LEU A 209 6.45 13.47 -10.48
CA LEU A 209 6.00 12.94 -9.18
C LEU A 209 6.76 13.59 -8.02
N GLY A 210 8.08 13.75 -8.15
CA GLY A 210 8.90 14.47 -7.16
C GLY A 210 8.47 15.93 -6.95
N LYS A 211 8.07 16.63 -8.02
CA LYS A 211 7.50 17.98 -7.91
C LYS A 211 6.15 18.01 -7.21
N LEU A 212 5.25 17.08 -7.50
CA LEU A 212 3.95 16.97 -6.80
C LEU A 212 4.14 16.82 -5.29
N VAL A 213 5.16 16.06 -4.89
CA VAL A 213 5.52 15.89 -3.48
C VAL A 213 6.05 17.19 -2.87
N SER A 214 6.98 17.86 -3.54
CA SER A 214 7.66 19.05 -3.00
C SER A 214 6.76 20.29 -2.93
N THR A 215 5.75 20.39 -3.80
CA THR A 215 4.83 21.51 -3.87
C THR A 215 3.59 21.36 -3.00
N SER A 216 3.33 20.16 -2.47
CA SER A 216 2.15 19.92 -1.63
C SER A 216 2.18 20.76 -0.34
N PRO A 217 1.18 21.64 -0.13
CA PRO A 217 1.09 22.46 1.09
C PRO A 217 0.92 21.60 2.34
N PHE A 218 0.42 20.38 2.22
CA PHE A 218 0.25 19.42 3.32
C PHE A 218 1.59 19.05 3.99
N TRP A 219 2.65 18.81 3.21
CA TRP A 219 3.98 18.51 3.76
C TRP A 219 4.63 19.71 4.43
N LYS A 220 4.43 20.89 3.87
CA LYS A 220 4.90 22.13 4.49
C LYS A 220 4.19 22.40 5.81
N MET A 221 2.87 22.21 5.88
CA MET A 221 2.07 22.39 7.10
C MET A 221 2.39 21.31 8.16
N ARG A 222 2.59 20.03 7.78
CA ARG A 222 2.96 18.96 8.73
C ARG A 222 4.30 19.21 9.39
N ASN A 223 5.30 19.68 8.65
CA ASN A 223 6.63 19.99 9.20
C ASN A 223 6.59 21.25 10.09
N LEU A 224 5.81 22.25 9.75
CA LEU A 224 5.53 23.40 10.62
C LEU A 224 4.68 23.00 11.83
N GLY A 225 3.64 22.17 11.65
CA GLY A 225 2.76 21.70 12.74
C GLY A 225 3.49 20.88 13.79
N LYS A 226 4.43 20.01 13.42
CA LYS A 226 5.27 19.27 14.40
C LYS A 226 6.15 20.18 15.24
N SER A 227 6.53 21.34 14.72
CA SER A 227 7.33 22.33 15.44
C SER A 227 6.48 23.23 16.36
N ILE A 228 5.23 23.53 15.98
CA ILE A 228 4.37 24.50 16.66
C ILE A 228 3.37 23.84 17.62
N LEU A 229 2.93 22.59 17.35
CA LEU A 229 1.87 21.90 18.11
C LEU A 229 2.30 21.37 19.50
N LYS A 230 3.54 21.60 19.92
CA LYS A 230 3.96 21.19 21.26
C LYS A 230 3.38 22.05 22.40
N ASN A 231 2.76 23.21 22.13
CA ASN A 231 2.47 24.18 23.20
C ASN A 231 1.12 24.91 23.20
N THR A 232 0.06 24.56 22.42
CA THR A 232 -1.22 25.30 22.52
C THR A 232 -2.48 24.47 22.21
N PRO A 233 -3.45 24.38 23.16
CA PRO A 233 -4.70 23.60 22.99
C PRO A 233 -5.67 24.13 21.91
N THR A 234 -5.64 25.42 21.63
CA THR A 234 -6.55 26.10 20.67
C THR A 234 -6.26 25.76 19.22
N LEU A 235 -5.04 25.35 18.88
CA LEU A 235 -4.67 24.93 17.54
C LEU A 235 -5.19 23.55 17.16
N HIS A 236 -5.52 22.71 18.13
CA HIS A 236 -6.10 21.39 17.89
C HIS A 236 -7.53 21.49 17.31
N GLU A 237 -8.32 22.46 17.76
CA GLU A 237 -9.65 22.72 17.18
C GLU A 237 -9.59 23.35 15.77
N LEU A 238 -8.61 24.23 15.53
CA LEU A 238 -8.35 24.78 14.22
C LEU A 238 -7.91 23.72 13.22
N ALA A 239 -7.03 22.80 13.65
CA ALA A 239 -6.61 21.65 12.87
C ALA A 239 -7.80 20.74 12.51
N LYS A 240 -8.74 20.49 13.43
CA LYS A 240 -9.99 19.76 13.17
C LYS A 240 -10.92 20.47 12.18
N ARG A 241 -10.98 21.80 12.18
CA ARG A 241 -11.76 22.57 11.20
C ARG A 241 -11.12 22.58 9.82
N VAL A 242 -9.81 22.68 9.74
CA VAL A 242 -9.04 22.55 8.50
C VAL A 242 -9.16 21.11 7.97
N GLU A 243 -9.15 20.10 8.85
CA GLU A 243 -9.36 18.69 8.48
C GLU A 243 -10.75 18.43 7.86
N LYS A 244 -11.81 19.14 8.27
CA LYS A 244 -13.14 19.06 7.66
C LYS A 244 -13.22 19.73 6.28
N GLN A 245 -12.38 20.71 6.00
CA GLN A 245 -12.34 21.40 4.69
C GLN A 245 -11.36 20.76 3.71
N THR A 246 -10.50 19.84 4.15
CA THR A 246 -9.40 19.27 3.35
C THR A 246 -9.84 18.13 2.43
N VAL A 247 -11.12 17.80 2.36
CA VAL A 247 -11.66 16.84 1.37
C VAL A 247 -11.66 17.45 -0.04
N ASN A 248 -11.51 18.77 -0.19
CA ASN A 248 -11.40 19.48 -1.46
C ASN A 248 -9.93 19.75 -1.85
N PHE A 249 -9.02 18.82 -1.63
CA PHE A 249 -7.69 18.88 -2.24
C PHE A 249 -7.81 18.53 -3.72
N LEU A 250 -8.20 19.54 -4.49
CA LEU A 250 -8.15 19.53 -5.94
C LEU A 250 -6.74 19.14 -6.39
N SER A 251 -6.66 18.19 -7.29
CA SER A 251 -5.45 17.86 -8.04
C SER A 251 -4.77 19.15 -8.49
N PRO A 252 -3.45 19.30 -8.36
CA PRO A 252 -2.77 20.38 -9.01
C PRO A 252 -3.18 20.37 -10.49
N PRO A 253 -3.62 21.50 -11.08
CA PRO A 253 -4.14 21.53 -12.46
C PRO A 253 -3.17 21.00 -13.52
N SER A 254 -1.92 20.78 -13.14
CA SER A 254 -0.82 20.35 -14.01
C SER A 254 -0.37 18.91 -13.76
N SER A 255 -1.14 18.07 -13.05
CA SER A 255 -0.75 16.69 -12.84
C SER A 255 -1.05 15.82 -14.07
N ILE A 256 -0.22 14.80 -14.34
CA ILE A 256 -0.47 13.82 -15.40
C ILE A 256 -1.82 13.14 -15.21
N PHE A 257 -2.25 12.94 -13.97
CA PHE A 257 -3.52 12.31 -13.64
C PHE A 257 -4.72 13.18 -14.04
N SER A 258 -4.61 14.50 -13.94
CA SER A 258 -5.65 15.41 -14.43
C SER A 258 -5.73 15.43 -15.95
N THR A 259 -4.64 15.14 -16.67
CA THR A 259 -4.65 14.99 -18.13
C THR A 259 -5.48 13.78 -18.57
N TYR A 260 -5.53 12.75 -17.74
CA TYR A 260 -6.36 11.55 -17.95
C TYR A 260 -7.73 11.64 -17.26
N ASP A 261 -8.15 12.81 -16.78
CA ASP A 261 -9.42 13.01 -16.07
C ASP A 261 -9.59 12.10 -14.82
N LEU A 262 -8.51 11.76 -14.16
CA LEU A 262 -8.52 10.94 -12.94
C LEU A 262 -8.58 11.82 -11.69
N ASN A 263 -9.36 11.38 -10.70
CA ASN A 263 -9.45 12.03 -9.39
C ASN A 263 -8.22 11.72 -8.54
N TYR A 264 -7.32 12.67 -8.42
CA TYR A 264 -6.06 12.50 -7.70
C TYR A 264 -6.14 13.03 -6.27
N PHE A 265 -5.69 12.20 -5.31
CA PHE A 265 -5.55 12.53 -3.88
C PHE A 265 -4.13 12.22 -3.39
N GLY A 266 -3.61 13.06 -2.52
CA GLY A 266 -2.29 12.87 -1.92
C GLY A 266 -1.29 13.96 -2.29
N PRO A 267 0.02 13.73 -2.05
CA PRO A 267 0.58 12.53 -1.41
C PRO A 267 0.31 12.44 0.10
N ILE A 268 0.12 11.24 0.61
CA ILE A 268 -0.05 10.94 2.04
C ILE A 268 1.07 10.05 2.56
N ASP A 269 1.24 10.00 3.89
CA ASP A 269 2.23 9.15 4.54
C ASP A 269 1.76 7.70 4.57
N GLY A 270 2.47 6.81 3.88
CA GLY A 270 2.18 5.39 3.80
C GLY A 270 2.56 4.59 5.06
N HIS A 271 3.23 5.23 6.04
CA HIS A 271 3.58 4.60 7.31
C HIS A 271 2.72 5.08 8.49
N ASP A 272 1.78 5.99 8.25
CA ASP A 272 0.72 6.34 9.18
C ASP A 272 -0.51 5.47 8.92
N VAL A 273 -0.54 4.27 9.50
CA VAL A 273 -1.63 3.30 9.27
C VAL A 273 -2.99 3.85 9.68
N VAL A 274 -3.07 4.65 10.74
CA VAL A 274 -4.33 5.28 11.20
C VAL A 274 -4.79 6.33 10.19
N GLY A 275 -3.87 7.14 9.69
CA GLY A 275 -4.13 8.11 8.63
C GLY A 275 -4.57 7.45 7.31
N LEU A 276 -3.92 6.33 6.94
CA LEU A 276 -4.29 5.52 5.78
C LEU A 276 -5.71 4.97 5.92
N VAL A 277 -6.04 4.34 7.05
CA VAL A 277 -7.39 3.80 7.32
C VAL A 277 -8.44 4.92 7.21
N ARG A 278 -8.18 6.08 7.84
CA ARG A 278 -9.09 7.23 7.78
C ARG A 278 -9.30 7.72 6.35
N MET A 279 -8.24 7.83 5.55
CA MET A 279 -8.32 8.29 4.16
C MET A 279 -9.05 7.28 3.28
N LEU A 280 -8.68 6.01 3.35
CA LEU A 280 -9.30 4.93 2.58
C LEU A 280 -10.78 4.77 2.93
N THR A 281 -11.16 4.91 4.21
CA THR A 281 -12.57 4.89 4.62
C THR A 281 -13.34 6.05 4.00
N LYS A 282 -12.79 7.26 4.01
CA LYS A 282 -13.42 8.41 3.35
C LYS A 282 -13.60 8.18 1.84
N LEU A 283 -12.60 7.62 1.16
CA LEU A 283 -12.68 7.31 -0.28
C LEU A 283 -13.70 6.21 -0.58
N ARG A 284 -13.74 5.15 0.25
CA ARG A 284 -14.71 4.06 0.11
C ARG A 284 -16.15 4.55 0.25
N ASP A 285 -16.37 5.45 1.21
CA ASP A 285 -17.70 5.94 1.58
C ASP A 285 -18.14 7.17 0.77
N LEU A 286 -17.39 7.57 -0.24
CA LEU A 286 -17.80 8.63 -1.16
C LEU A 286 -19.06 8.21 -1.94
N GLU A 287 -20.06 9.08 -1.91
CA GLU A 287 -21.32 8.89 -2.63
C GLU A 287 -21.34 9.68 -3.94
N GLY A 288 -22.08 9.18 -4.92
CA GLY A 288 -22.30 9.81 -6.22
C GLY A 288 -21.47 9.20 -7.35
N PRO A 289 -21.70 9.70 -8.58
CA PRO A 289 -20.94 9.28 -9.74
C PRO A 289 -19.49 9.77 -9.61
N MET A 290 -18.59 8.83 -9.41
CA MET A 290 -17.16 9.11 -9.36
C MET A 290 -16.44 8.23 -10.35
N GLY A 291 -15.64 8.86 -11.19
CA GLY A 291 -14.66 8.17 -12.02
C GLY A 291 -13.53 7.58 -11.17
N PRO A 292 -12.58 6.91 -11.80
CA PRO A 292 -11.44 6.29 -11.14
C PRO A 292 -10.66 7.27 -10.26
N ILE A 293 -10.19 6.75 -9.12
CA ILE A 293 -9.46 7.51 -8.10
C ILE A 293 -8.00 7.09 -8.11
N VAL A 294 -7.09 8.05 -8.02
CA VAL A 294 -5.66 7.83 -7.76
C VAL A 294 -5.34 8.34 -6.36
N LEU A 295 -4.92 7.47 -5.47
CA LEU A 295 -4.38 7.83 -4.16
C LEU A 295 -2.85 7.67 -4.17
N HIS A 296 -2.14 8.78 -4.04
CA HIS A 296 -0.69 8.81 -3.97
C HIS A 296 -0.22 8.62 -2.52
N VAL A 297 0.49 7.53 -2.28
CA VAL A 297 0.97 7.12 -0.96
C VAL A 297 2.50 7.07 -0.99
N ARG A 298 3.14 7.77 -0.06
CA ARG A 298 4.61 7.75 0.08
C ARG A 298 5.05 6.73 1.10
N THR A 299 5.96 5.85 0.69
CA THR A 299 6.55 4.82 1.53
C THR A 299 8.08 4.87 1.51
N VAL A 300 8.70 4.07 2.34
CA VAL A 300 10.15 3.87 2.41
C VAL A 300 10.43 2.39 2.25
N LYS A 301 11.21 2.01 1.24
CA LYS A 301 11.68 0.62 1.09
C LYS A 301 12.48 0.21 2.32
N GLY A 302 12.28 -1.02 2.78
CA GLY A 302 12.99 -1.54 3.93
C GLY A 302 12.54 -0.99 5.29
N LYS A 303 11.42 -0.25 5.34
CA LYS A 303 10.90 0.41 6.55
C LYS A 303 10.91 -0.48 7.78
N GLY A 304 11.56 0.03 8.86
CA GLY A 304 11.67 -0.68 10.14
C GLY A 304 12.83 -1.68 10.22
N TYR A 305 13.65 -1.80 9.15
CA TYR A 305 14.90 -2.56 9.16
C TYR A 305 16.04 -1.67 8.66
N GLU A 306 16.82 -1.13 9.58
CA GLU A 306 17.84 -0.12 9.31
C GLU A 306 18.83 -0.48 8.17
N PRO A 307 19.33 -1.73 8.07
CA PRO A 307 20.21 -2.10 6.94
C PRO A 307 19.51 -1.95 5.58
N ALA A 308 18.23 -2.32 5.49
CA ALA A 308 17.46 -2.22 4.25
C ALA A 308 17.01 -0.78 3.94
N GLU A 309 16.80 0.06 4.95
CA GLU A 309 16.54 1.50 4.74
C GLU A 309 17.77 2.22 4.20
N LYS A 310 18.98 1.83 4.63
CA LYS A 310 20.25 2.41 4.16
C LYS A 310 20.66 1.92 2.77
N ASP A 311 20.38 0.67 2.46
CA ASP A 311 20.72 0.05 1.17
C ASP A 311 19.54 -0.79 0.63
N PRO A 312 18.47 -0.13 0.16
CA PRO A 312 17.30 -0.83 -0.34
C PRO A 312 17.55 -1.64 -1.62
N THR A 313 18.67 -1.41 -2.29
CA THR A 313 19.06 -2.13 -3.51
C THR A 313 19.59 -3.52 -3.18
N THR A 314 20.53 -3.62 -2.24
CA THR A 314 21.08 -4.91 -1.78
C THR A 314 20.01 -5.78 -1.12
N TYR A 315 19.08 -5.16 -0.39
CA TYR A 315 17.98 -5.86 0.31
C TYR A 315 16.68 -5.93 -0.51
N HIS A 316 16.75 -5.76 -1.82
CA HIS A 316 15.58 -5.77 -2.72
C HIS A 316 14.90 -7.14 -2.81
#